data_ae8e96608b95267d6f5630faf1656da9
#
_entry.id   ae8e96608b95267d6f5630faf1656da9
#
_cell.length_a   1.000
_cell.length_b   1.000
_cell.length_c   1.000
_cell.angle_alpha   90.00
_cell.angle_beta   90.00
_cell.angle_gamma   90.00
#
_symmetry.space_group_name_H-M   'P 1'
#
loop_
_entity.id
_entity.type
_entity.pdbx_description
1 polymer ?
#
loop_
_entity_poly.entity_id
_entity_poly.type
_entity_poly.pdbx_seq_one_letter_code
_entity_poly.pdbx_strand_id
1 'polypeptide(L)'
;GTVTEESNEAFFKANVETGKYKQFMVECVDKDFPVVSYTIATVYLKDMDYDNKRCELCIFTSCDREWDSASQSEAIKMLVEKAFNEYGMHKVYSYVFAKFPEEIELLKNAGLAIEAIFENEALNEKGEYEDIVRMSVLNQ
;
A
#
# COMPACT_ATOMS: atom_id res chain seq x y z
N GLY A 1 12.36 4.50 6.70
CA GLY A 1 13.23 3.43 7.09
C GLY A 1 13.78 2.64 5.94
N THR A 2 14.56 1.67 6.26
CA THR A 2 15.14 0.76 5.27
C THR A 2 14.14 -0.33 4.94
N VAL A 3 13.89 -0.55 3.66
CA VAL A 3 12.95 -1.59 3.22
C VAL A 3 13.63 -2.95 3.22
N THR A 4 14.83 -3.05 2.66
CA THR A 4 15.66 -4.26 2.76
C THR A 4 17.12 -3.86 2.88
N GLU A 5 17.95 -4.77 3.45
CA GLU A 5 19.38 -4.52 3.57
C GLU A 5 20.13 -4.69 2.24
N GLU A 6 19.57 -5.48 1.33
CA GLU A 6 20.20 -5.80 0.05
C GLU A 6 19.82 -4.83 -1.05
N SER A 7 18.74 -4.09 -0.87
CA SER A 7 18.28 -3.11 -1.83
C SER A 7 18.72 -1.70 -1.44
N ASN A 8 18.36 -0.75 -2.26
CA ASN A 8 18.57 0.65 -1.93
C ASN A 8 17.69 1.01 -0.73
N GLU A 9 18.17 1.93 0.08
CA GLU A 9 17.40 2.42 1.22
C GLU A 9 16.16 3.17 0.71
N ALA A 10 15.00 2.79 1.24
CA ALA A 10 13.73 3.41 0.91
C ALA A 10 13.09 4.07 2.12
N PHE A 11 12.37 5.15 1.91
CA PHE A 11 11.70 5.87 2.98
C PHE A 11 10.44 6.56 2.48
N PHE A 12 9.54 6.84 3.40
CA PHE A 12 8.33 7.60 3.10
C PHE A 12 8.62 9.09 3.23
N LYS A 13 8.18 9.83 2.22
CA LYS A 13 8.24 11.28 2.23
C LYS A 13 6.82 11.81 2.15
N ALA A 14 6.41 12.55 3.16
CA ALA A 14 5.09 13.14 3.19
C ALA A 14 4.91 14.09 2.00
N ASN A 15 3.84 13.91 1.27
CA ASN A 15 3.52 14.71 0.09
C ASN A 15 2.24 15.51 0.30
N VAL A 16 1.18 14.85 0.77
CA VAL A 16 -0.09 15.48 1.05
C VAL A 16 -0.62 14.93 2.36
N GLU A 17 -0.95 15.81 3.29
CA GLU A 17 -1.57 15.41 4.54
C GLU A 17 -2.76 16.30 4.82
N THR A 18 -3.96 15.74 4.66
CA THR A 18 -5.21 16.38 5.05
C THR A 18 -5.90 15.52 6.11
N GLY A 19 -7.06 15.94 6.58
CA GLY A 19 -7.77 15.15 7.58
C GLY A 19 -8.12 13.75 7.12
N LYS A 20 -8.50 13.58 5.86
CA LYS A 20 -9.00 12.29 5.34
C LYS A 20 -8.12 11.65 4.27
N TYR A 21 -7.01 12.28 3.94
CA TYR A 21 -6.13 11.82 2.88
C TYR A 21 -4.67 12.04 3.27
N LYS A 22 -3.88 10.98 3.24
CA LYS A 22 -2.45 11.03 3.54
C LYS A 22 -1.71 10.38 2.40
N GLN A 23 -0.91 11.16 1.68
CA GLN A 23 -0.14 10.65 0.56
C GLN A 23 1.35 10.72 0.88
N PHE A 24 2.04 9.64 0.58
CA PHE A 24 3.48 9.53 0.78
C PHE A 24 4.12 9.04 -0.50
N MET A 25 5.29 9.59 -0.81
CA MET A 25 6.11 9.08 -1.88
C MET A 25 7.10 8.11 -1.25
N VAL A 26 7.25 6.94 -1.86
CA VAL A 26 8.29 5.99 -1.44
C VAL A 26 9.52 6.30 -2.29
N GLU A 27 10.53 6.82 -1.63
CA GLU A 27 11.78 7.17 -2.29
C GLU A 27 12.84 6.14 -1.96
N CYS A 28 13.66 5.84 -2.95
CA CYS A 28 14.76 4.92 -2.82
C CYS A 28 16.06 5.70 -2.99
N VAL A 29 16.97 5.53 -2.05
CA VAL A 29 18.29 6.15 -2.14
C VAL A 29 19.22 5.17 -2.86
N ASP A 30 19.90 5.65 -3.90
CA ASP A 30 20.86 4.84 -4.62
C ASP A 30 22.04 4.52 -3.68
N LYS A 31 22.35 3.25 -3.48
CA LYS A 31 23.40 2.89 -2.54
C LYS A 31 24.80 3.16 -3.06
N ASP A 32 24.96 3.27 -4.38
CA ASP A 32 26.24 3.63 -4.99
C ASP A 32 26.44 5.15 -5.06
N PHE A 33 25.33 5.90 -5.08
CA PHE A 33 25.32 7.36 -5.12
C PHE A 33 24.35 7.91 -4.10
N PRO A 34 24.71 7.92 -2.80
CA PRO A 34 23.77 8.24 -1.72
C PRO A 34 23.13 9.63 -1.78
N VAL A 35 23.68 10.54 -2.59
CA VAL A 35 23.09 11.88 -2.77
C VAL A 35 21.96 11.86 -3.80
N VAL A 36 21.75 10.74 -4.49
CA VAL A 36 20.71 10.60 -5.49
C VAL A 36 19.57 9.78 -4.89
N SER A 37 18.37 10.34 -4.95
CA SER A 37 17.15 9.60 -4.58
C SER A 37 16.15 9.69 -5.71
N TYR A 38 15.27 8.70 -5.79
CA TYR A 38 14.23 8.67 -6.81
C TYR A 38 12.96 8.04 -6.24
N THR A 39 11.83 8.49 -6.77
CA THR A 39 10.53 7.98 -6.35
C THR A 39 10.24 6.66 -7.05
N ILE A 40 9.94 5.63 -6.27
CA ILE A 40 9.57 4.32 -6.81
C ILE A 40 8.08 4.05 -6.74
N ALA A 41 7.36 4.76 -5.86
CA ALA A 41 5.92 4.60 -5.73
C ALA A 41 5.30 5.78 -5.01
N THR A 42 4.01 5.92 -5.18
CA THR A 42 3.18 6.78 -4.35
C THR A 42 2.23 5.86 -3.59
N VAL A 43 2.19 6.02 -2.28
CA VAL A 43 1.29 5.25 -1.42
C VAL A 43 0.42 6.24 -0.66
N TYR A 44 -0.82 5.85 -0.43
CA TYR A 44 -1.70 6.75 0.29
C TYR A 44 -2.72 6.01 1.13
N LEU A 45 -3.14 6.70 2.20
CA LEU A 45 -4.27 6.33 3.02
C LEU A 45 -5.39 7.29 2.68
N LYS A 46 -6.56 6.78 2.42
CA LYS A 46 -7.73 7.60 2.12
C LYS A 46 -8.94 7.13 2.89
N ASP A 47 -10.01 7.92 2.82
CA ASP A 47 -11.25 7.63 3.52
C ASP A 47 -10.98 7.38 5.01
N MET A 48 -10.18 8.28 5.59
CA MET A 48 -9.82 8.22 7.01
C MET A 48 -11.07 8.46 7.85
N ASP A 49 -11.59 7.37 8.42
CA ASP A 49 -12.77 7.41 9.29
C ASP A 49 -12.27 7.38 10.73
N TYR A 50 -12.20 8.55 11.35
CA TYR A 50 -11.67 8.66 12.71
C TYR A 50 -12.68 8.22 13.78
N ASP A 51 -13.96 8.16 13.44
CA ASP A 51 -14.98 7.68 14.36
C ASP A 51 -14.92 6.16 14.51
N ASN A 52 -14.83 5.46 13.40
CA ASN A 52 -14.71 4.00 13.38
C ASN A 52 -13.26 3.51 13.36
N LYS A 53 -12.31 4.43 13.15
CA LYS A 53 -10.87 4.18 13.14
C LYS A 53 -10.48 3.17 12.07
N ARG A 54 -10.87 3.48 10.84
CA ARG A 54 -10.51 2.66 9.67
C ARG A 54 -10.10 3.56 8.51
N CYS A 55 -9.28 3.03 7.63
CA CYS A 55 -8.91 3.73 6.40
C CYS A 55 -8.55 2.75 5.30
N GLU A 56 -8.56 3.24 4.07
CA GLU A 56 -8.17 2.47 2.89
C GLU A 56 -6.71 2.75 2.53
N LEU A 57 -5.99 1.71 2.16
CA LEU A 57 -4.61 1.79 1.71
C LEU A 57 -4.57 1.59 0.21
N CYS A 58 -3.88 2.46 -0.50
CA CYS A 58 -3.70 2.37 -1.94
C CYS A 58 -2.25 2.55 -2.32
N ILE A 59 -1.83 1.88 -3.39
CA ILE A 59 -0.47 1.96 -3.92
C ILE A 59 -0.51 2.25 -5.40
N PHE A 60 0.30 3.21 -5.81
CA PHE A 60 0.57 3.49 -7.19
C PHE A 60 2.05 3.27 -7.44
N THR A 61 2.39 2.24 -8.18
CA THR A 61 3.78 2.01 -8.59
C THR A 61 4.03 2.77 -9.87
N SER A 62 5.04 3.62 -9.86
CA SER A 62 5.36 4.41 -11.05
C SER A 62 6.18 3.60 -12.04
N CYS A 63 6.96 2.64 -11.60
CA CYS A 63 7.65 1.75 -12.46
C CYS A 63 8.59 0.94 -11.69
N ASP A 64 8.70 -0.02 -11.53
CA ASP A 64 9.47 -0.53 -11.69
C ASP A 64 10.35 -1.56 -11.16
N ARG A 65 11.16 -2.04 -11.85
CA ARG A 65 12.18 -3.05 -11.75
C ARG A 65 13.05 -3.01 -10.48
N GLU A 66 13.10 -1.86 -9.85
CA GLU A 66 13.87 -1.64 -8.64
C GLU A 66 13.10 -2.06 -7.39
N TRP A 67 11.81 -2.31 -7.54
CA TRP A 67 10.94 -2.57 -6.42
C TRP A 67 10.38 -3.98 -6.46
N ASP A 68 11.15 -4.93 -5.91
CA ASP A 68 10.73 -6.32 -5.86
C ASP A 68 9.55 -6.53 -4.89
N SER A 69 8.92 -7.69 -4.97
CA SER A 69 7.73 -7.97 -4.19
C SER A 69 7.99 -8.00 -2.68
N ALA A 70 9.16 -8.41 -2.24
CA ALA A 70 9.50 -8.38 -0.83
C ALA A 70 9.60 -6.94 -0.31
N SER A 71 10.20 -6.06 -1.08
CA SER A 71 10.31 -4.64 -0.74
C SER A 71 8.94 -3.97 -0.76
N GLN A 72 8.09 -4.32 -1.72
CA GLN A 72 6.74 -3.80 -1.78
C GLN A 72 5.92 -4.21 -0.55
N SER A 73 5.97 -5.48 -0.17
CA SER A 73 5.28 -5.97 1.01
C SER A 73 5.76 -5.28 2.28
N GLU A 74 7.07 -5.04 2.39
CA GLU A 74 7.63 -4.35 3.54
C GLU A 74 7.15 -2.90 3.60
N ALA A 75 7.10 -2.22 2.46
CA ALA A 75 6.60 -0.85 2.40
C ALA A 75 5.12 -0.77 2.80
N ILE A 76 4.31 -1.72 2.35
CA ILE A 76 2.90 -1.79 2.73
C ILE A 76 2.78 -2.00 4.24
N LYS A 77 3.56 -2.91 4.78
CA LYS A 77 3.58 -3.20 6.22
C LYS A 77 3.94 -1.95 7.03
N MET A 78 4.93 -1.20 6.58
CA MET A 78 5.32 0.06 7.23
C MET A 78 4.19 1.09 7.19
N LEU A 79 3.47 1.18 6.08
CA LEU A 79 2.35 2.09 5.96
C LEU A 79 1.19 1.69 6.87
N VAL A 80 0.93 0.40 6.98
CA VAL A 80 -0.07 -0.12 7.92
C VAL A 80 0.31 0.23 9.36
N GLU A 81 1.57 0.04 9.73
CA GLU A 81 2.06 0.40 11.06
C GLU A 81 1.92 1.90 11.32
N LYS A 82 2.18 2.72 10.31
CA LYS A 82 1.99 4.17 10.41
C LYS A 82 0.52 4.51 10.63
N ALA A 83 -0.39 3.85 9.92
CA ALA A 83 -1.83 4.06 10.11
C ALA A 83 -2.25 3.73 11.55
N PHE A 84 -1.74 2.64 12.10
CA PHE A 84 -2.06 2.23 13.47
C PHE A 84 -1.44 3.16 14.50
N ASN A 85 -0.14 3.41 14.40
CA ASN A 85 0.63 4.07 15.46
C ASN A 85 0.56 5.59 15.39
N GLU A 86 0.50 6.16 14.21
CA GLU A 86 0.50 7.61 14.03
C GLU A 86 -0.90 8.19 13.88
N TYR A 87 -1.78 7.49 13.16
CA TYR A 87 -3.12 8.00 12.90
C TYR A 87 -4.21 7.33 13.72
N GLY A 88 -3.84 6.40 14.59
CA GLY A 88 -4.77 5.79 15.54
C GLY A 88 -5.80 4.87 14.92
N MET A 89 -5.52 4.33 13.74
CA MET A 89 -6.47 3.43 13.08
C MET A 89 -6.51 2.07 13.77
N HIS A 90 -7.69 1.47 13.75
CA HIS A 90 -7.93 0.12 14.24
C HIS A 90 -7.92 -0.88 13.10
N LYS A 91 -8.28 -0.43 11.89
CA LYS A 91 -8.42 -1.30 10.72
C LYS A 91 -7.89 -0.59 9.48
N VAL A 92 -7.12 -1.33 8.69
CA VAL A 92 -6.67 -0.88 7.36
C VAL A 92 -7.17 -1.90 6.35
N TYR A 93 -7.76 -1.43 5.26
CA TYR A 93 -8.27 -2.30 4.21
C TYR A 93 -7.80 -1.81 2.84
N SER A 94 -7.84 -2.70 1.88
CA SER A 94 -7.46 -2.40 0.50
C SER A 94 -8.28 -3.24 -0.44
N TYR A 95 -8.48 -2.75 -1.66
CA TYR A 95 -9.23 -3.45 -2.69
C TYR A 95 -8.30 -3.87 -3.81
N VAL A 96 -8.46 -5.10 -4.28
CA VAL A 96 -7.64 -5.69 -5.34
C VAL A 96 -8.56 -6.43 -6.29
N PHE A 97 -8.28 -6.35 -7.59
CA PHE A 97 -8.99 -7.18 -8.55
C PHE A 97 -8.64 -8.66 -8.32
N ALA A 98 -9.67 -9.50 -8.28
CA ALA A 98 -9.47 -10.94 -8.06
C ALA A 98 -8.57 -11.58 -9.13
N LYS A 99 -8.51 -10.98 -10.31
CA LYS A 99 -7.69 -11.48 -11.41
C LYS A 99 -6.20 -11.23 -11.26
N PHE A 100 -5.77 -10.56 -10.19
CA PHE A 100 -4.36 -10.29 -9.93
C PHE A 100 -3.88 -11.02 -8.67
N PRO A 101 -3.63 -12.34 -8.77
CA PRO A 101 -3.22 -13.13 -7.61
C PRO A 101 -1.90 -12.65 -7.00
N GLU A 102 -1.01 -12.05 -7.80
CA GLU A 102 0.25 -11.53 -7.31
C GLU A 102 0.05 -10.37 -6.32
N GLU A 103 -0.93 -9.52 -6.60
CA GLU A 103 -1.25 -8.39 -5.72
C GLU A 103 -1.89 -8.88 -4.42
N ILE A 104 -2.72 -9.90 -4.50
CA ILE A 104 -3.32 -10.53 -3.33
C ILE A 104 -2.22 -11.12 -2.44
N GLU A 105 -1.29 -11.83 -3.05
CA GLU A 105 -0.17 -12.42 -2.31
C GLU A 105 0.72 -11.36 -1.68
N LEU A 106 0.93 -10.26 -2.40
CA LEU A 106 1.70 -9.12 -1.90
C LEU A 106 1.10 -8.56 -0.61
N LEU A 107 -0.21 -8.38 -0.60
CA LEU A 107 -0.92 -7.88 0.57
C LEU A 107 -0.94 -8.90 1.71
N LYS A 108 -1.05 -10.19 1.39
CA LYS A 108 -0.95 -11.25 2.40
C LYS A 108 0.41 -11.23 3.08
N ASN A 109 1.47 -11.07 2.30
CA ASN A 109 2.83 -11.01 2.84
C ASN A 109 3.04 -9.76 3.71
N ALA A 110 2.25 -8.73 3.50
CA ALA A 110 2.28 -7.52 4.32
C ALA A 110 1.38 -7.62 5.56
N GLY A 111 0.70 -8.74 5.75
CA GLY A 111 -0.11 -8.98 6.93
C GLY A 111 -1.61 -8.83 6.75
N LEU A 112 -2.08 -8.49 5.55
CA LEU A 112 -3.51 -8.41 5.30
C LEU A 112 -4.06 -9.81 4.96
N ALA A 113 -5.36 -10.00 5.22
CA ALA A 113 -6.05 -11.23 4.88
C ALA A 113 -7.30 -10.91 4.08
N ILE A 114 -7.76 -11.86 3.29
CA ILE A 114 -9.00 -11.70 2.54
C ILE A 114 -10.16 -11.59 3.53
N GLU A 115 -10.89 -10.50 3.42
CA GLU A 115 -12.07 -10.27 4.26
C GLU A 115 -13.35 -10.60 3.50
N ALA A 116 -13.44 -10.21 2.23
CA ALA A 116 -14.65 -10.39 1.44
C ALA A 116 -14.31 -10.39 -0.05
N ILE A 117 -15.21 -11.00 -0.83
CA ILE A 117 -15.13 -10.99 -2.28
C ILE A 117 -16.43 -10.39 -2.80
N PHE A 118 -16.34 -9.35 -3.60
CA PHE A 118 -17.48 -8.69 -4.22
C PHE A 118 -17.60 -9.15 -5.65
N GLU A 119 -18.62 -9.94 -5.94
CA GLU A 119 -18.80 -10.49 -7.28
C GLU A 119 -19.33 -9.42 -8.24
N ASN A 120 -18.79 -9.40 -9.45
CA ASN A 120 -19.24 -8.51 -10.52
C ASN A 120 -19.30 -7.05 -10.07
N GLU A 121 -18.27 -6.60 -9.38
CA GLU A 121 -18.26 -5.28 -8.74
C GLU A 121 -17.82 -4.16 -9.67
N ALA A 122 -16.91 -4.44 -10.58
CA ALA A 122 -16.30 -3.42 -11.42
C ALA A 122 -16.36 -3.78 -12.89
N LEU A 123 -16.67 -2.80 -13.73
CA LEU A 123 -16.71 -2.98 -15.18
C LEU A 123 -15.34 -2.68 -15.76
N ASN A 124 -14.79 -3.62 -16.54
CA ASN A 124 -13.50 -3.43 -17.18
C ASN A 124 -13.64 -2.75 -18.56
N GLU A 125 -12.52 -2.48 -19.21
CA GLU A 125 -12.49 -1.79 -20.50
C GLU A 125 -13.17 -2.58 -21.62
N LYS A 126 -13.28 -3.89 -21.47
CA LYS A 126 -13.93 -4.77 -22.45
C LYS A 126 -15.43 -4.89 -22.25
N GLY A 127 -15.97 -4.22 -21.23
CA GLY A 127 -17.38 -4.34 -20.90
C GLY A 127 -17.74 -5.55 -20.10
N GLU A 128 -16.76 -6.20 -19.47
CA GLU A 128 -16.97 -7.37 -18.63
C GLU A 128 -16.86 -6.98 -17.16
N TYR A 129 -17.62 -7.64 -16.30
CA TYR A 129 -17.56 -7.39 -14.88
C TYR A 129 -16.46 -8.20 -14.22
N GLU A 130 -15.81 -7.58 -13.25
CA GLU A 130 -14.68 -8.17 -12.51
C GLU A 130 -15.03 -8.26 -11.03
N ASP A 131 -14.54 -9.32 -10.39
CA ASP A 131 -14.65 -9.45 -8.94
C ASP A 131 -13.58 -8.63 -8.25
N ILE A 132 -13.94 -8.04 -7.11
CA ILE A 132 -13.03 -7.28 -6.27
C ILE A 132 -12.87 -8.01 -4.95
N VAL A 133 -11.61 -8.15 -4.51
CA VAL A 133 -11.29 -8.72 -3.21
C VAL A 133 -11.00 -7.57 -2.24
N ARG A 134 -11.66 -7.59 -1.10
CA ARG A 134 -11.34 -6.70 0.01
C ARG A 134 -10.40 -7.42 0.96
N MET A 135 -9.25 -6.83 1.21
CA MET A 135 -8.27 -7.35 2.15
C MET A 135 -8.14 -6.40 3.32
N SER A 136 -7.87 -6.92 4.50
CA SER A 136 -7.80 -6.06 5.67
C SER A 136 -6.87 -6.61 6.74
N VAL A 137 -6.52 -5.74 7.67
CA VAL A 137 -5.73 -6.08 8.84
C VAL A 137 -6.23 -5.24 10.02
N LEU A 138 -6.29 -5.86 11.18
CA LEU A 138 -6.69 -5.20 12.42
C LEU A 138 -5.46 -4.94 13.28
N ASN A 139 -5.49 -3.81 13.99
CA ASN A 139 -4.49 -3.49 14.99
C ASN A 139 -4.84 -4.26 16.27
N GLN A 140 -3.99 -5.21 16.61
CA GLN A 140 -4.21 -6.06 17.78
C GLN A 140 -3.13 -5.85 18.83
#